data_a03b431247c45f9779b30c9e4a338d53
#
_entry.id   a03b431247c45f9779b30c9e4a338d53
#
_cell.length_a   1.000
_cell.length_b   1.000
_cell.length_c   1.000
_cell.angle_alpha   90.00
_cell.angle_beta   90.00
_cell.angle_gamma   90.00
#
_symmetry.space_group_name_H-M   'P 1'
#
loop_
_entity.id
_entity.type
_entity.pdbx_description
1 polymer ?
#
loop_
_entity_poly.entity_id
_entity_poly.type
_entity_poly.pdbx_seq_one_letter_code
_entity_poly.pdbx_strand_id
1 'polypeptide(L)'
;MSVLLAGCALGQDAPNPLMSTRDVNRVCVRVVQLMDAGGVAIPDLQRAAAPIIESVKGACTSLQGRPGLGEPTYILIQNLRAYLSLADVVPKPFPFPEAAQKQLAEVRDDVTRLDAHFRALLDSKEKQIRTADRDNLQRYAEANRKTAPPDPKNPRVVFLGDSITDFWRLNEYFPDRDFVNRGISGQITSQMLGRVKADVIDLHPEAVVILAGTNDLARGIPLTAIENNYLMIADLLSAYKIKVIFASVLPVSDYHKDQNPAYEMTKDRPPMFISALNEWLDKFCAQRGYTYLNYYSAMVDSAGRLQADLSDDGLHPNPKGYRVMAPAALEAIQKTVAPPKPAAPAKPVKRKSTSNERL
;
A
#
# COMPACT_ATOMS: atom_id res chain seq x y z
N MET A 1 -41.59 -40.06 -16.35
CA MET A 1 -40.20 -40.01 -15.81
C MET A 1 -39.94 -38.61 -15.27
N SER A 2 -40.13 -38.46 -13.95
CA SER A 2 -39.95 -37.18 -13.25
C SER A 2 -38.51 -37.06 -12.83
N VAL A 3 -37.83 -35.99 -13.30
CA VAL A 3 -36.49 -35.65 -12.89
C VAL A 3 -36.60 -34.79 -11.63
N LEU A 4 -36.17 -35.33 -10.49
CA LEU A 4 -36.00 -34.64 -9.24
C LEU A 4 -34.82 -33.66 -9.38
N LEU A 5 -35.09 -32.37 -9.38
CA LEU A 5 -34.09 -31.31 -9.15
C LEU A 5 -33.74 -31.33 -7.66
N ALA A 6 -32.56 -31.85 -7.36
CA ALA A 6 -31.94 -31.68 -6.04
C ALA A 6 -31.56 -30.21 -5.87
N GLY A 7 -32.27 -29.48 -5.01
CA GLY A 7 -31.91 -28.14 -4.59
C GLY A 7 -30.59 -28.18 -3.83
N CYS A 8 -29.55 -27.52 -4.35
CA CYS A 8 -28.37 -27.14 -3.59
C CYS A 8 -28.82 -26.20 -2.50
N ALA A 9 -28.80 -26.65 -1.25
CA ALA A 9 -28.88 -25.79 -0.11
C ALA A 9 -27.65 -24.82 -0.17
N LEU A 10 -27.89 -23.54 -0.39
CA LEU A 10 -26.93 -22.49 -0.20
C LEU A 10 -26.49 -22.57 1.26
N GLY A 11 -25.26 -23.04 1.49
CA GLY A 11 -24.63 -22.98 2.79
C GLY A 11 -24.65 -21.52 3.28
N GLN A 12 -25.18 -21.30 4.46
CA GLN A 12 -25.04 -20.03 5.14
C GLN A 12 -23.55 -19.76 5.25
N ASP A 13 -23.06 -18.71 4.59
CA ASP A 13 -21.67 -18.28 4.69
C ASP A 13 -21.33 -18.12 6.16
N ALA A 14 -20.30 -18.84 6.63
CA ALA A 14 -19.80 -18.67 7.97
C ALA A 14 -19.44 -17.19 8.17
N PRO A 15 -19.81 -16.59 9.32
CA PRO A 15 -19.56 -15.18 9.54
C PRO A 15 -18.08 -14.87 9.31
N ASN A 16 -17.80 -13.80 8.55
CA ASN A 16 -16.44 -13.36 8.26
C ASN A 16 -15.68 -13.19 9.58
N PRO A 17 -14.60 -13.94 9.84
CA PRO A 17 -13.85 -13.87 11.09
C PRO A 17 -13.03 -12.60 11.23
N LEU A 18 -12.92 -11.79 10.16
CA LEU A 18 -12.17 -10.55 10.17
C LEU A 18 -12.91 -9.47 10.97
N MET A 19 -12.23 -8.92 11.97
CA MET A 19 -12.71 -7.80 12.78
C MET A 19 -12.34 -6.48 12.12
N SER A 20 -13.25 -5.52 12.19
CA SER A 20 -12.91 -4.14 11.82
C SER A 20 -11.97 -3.51 12.86
N THR A 21 -11.24 -2.49 12.47
CA THR A 21 -10.44 -1.66 13.39
C THR A 21 -11.27 -1.14 14.57
N ARG A 22 -12.53 -0.74 14.31
CA ARG A 22 -13.46 -0.26 15.34
C ARG A 22 -13.78 -1.36 16.36
N ASP A 23 -13.91 -2.62 15.90
CA ASP A 23 -14.21 -3.73 16.81
C ASP A 23 -13.02 -4.09 17.68
N VAL A 24 -11.79 -4.09 17.12
CA VAL A 24 -10.57 -4.31 17.92
C VAL A 24 -10.38 -3.20 18.94
N ASN A 25 -10.60 -1.94 18.59
CA ASN A 25 -10.55 -0.82 19.52
C ASN A 25 -11.58 -0.97 20.65
N ARG A 26 -12.80 -1.45 20.33
CA ARG A 26 -13.83 -1.70 21.33
C ARG A 26 -13.42 -2.79 22.31
N VAL A 27 -12.76 -3.86 21.83
CA VAL A 27 -12.18 -4.89 22.70
C VAL A 27 -11.13 -4.28 23.62
N CYS A 28 -10.19 -3.51 23.08
CA CYS A 28 -9.16 -2.85 23.87
C CYS A 28 -9.74 -1.93 24.97
N VAL A 29 -10.73 -1.10 24.63
CA VAL A 29 -11.40 -0.22 25.62
C VAL A 29 -12.04 -1.03 26.72
N ARG A 30 -12.79 -2.08 26.41
CA ARG A 30 -13.46 -2.95 27.39
C ARG A 30 -12.47 -3.64 28.30
N VAL A 31 -11.41 -4.20 27.73
CA VAL A 31 -10.38 -4.93 28.48
C VAL A 31 -9.64 -3.99 29.46
N VAL A 32 -9.26 -2.80 29.00
CA VAL A 32 -8.61 -1.80 29.85
C VAL A 32 -9.53 -1.36 30.99
N GLN A 33 -10.82 -1.11 30.70
CA GLN A 33 -11.82 -0.75 31.72
C GLN A 33 -11.99 -1.88 32.77
N LEU A 34 -12.05 -3.14 32.35
CA LEU A 34 -12.12 -4.28 33.27
C LEU A 34 -10.89 -4.34 34.17
N MET A 35 -9.70 -4.13 33.61
CA MET A 35 -8.44 -4.17 34.35
C MET A 35 -8.30 -2.99 35.35
N ASP A 36 -8.73 -1.80 34.95
CA ASP A 36 -8.70 -0.59 35.79
C ASP A 36 -9.72 -0.65 36.92
N ALA A 37 -10.82 -1.38 36.76
CA ALA A 37 -11.81 -1.61 37.82
C ALA A 37 -11.31 -2.52 38.94
N GLY A 38 -10.05 -2.95 38.89
CA GLY A 38 -9.41 -3.71 40.00
C GLY A 38 -9.99 -5.11 40.19
N GLY A 39 -10.27 -5.81 39.10
CA GLY A 39 -11.07 -7.04 39.06
C GLY A 39 -10.63 -8.23 39.93
N VAL A 40 -9.51 -8.18 40.68
CA VAL A 40 -9.05 -9.29 41.51
C VAL A 40 -8.80 -8.81 42.96
N ALA A 41 -9.67 -9.18 43.84
CA ALA A 41 -9.59 -8.78 45.26
C ALA A 41 -8.51 -9.53 46.07
N ILE A 42 -7.81 -10.52 45.52
CA ILE A 42 -6.81 -11.33 46.19
C ILE A 42 -5.41 -10.76 45.93
N PRO A 43 -4.65 -10.32 46.94
CA PRO A 43 -3.37 -9.62 46.79
C PRO A 43 -2.32 -10.39 45.97
N ASP A 44 -2.26 -11.71 46.07
CA ASP A 44 -1.30 -12.54 45.33
C ASP A 44 -1.65 -12.60 43.83
N LEU A 45 -2.92 -12.68 43.51
CA LEU A 45 -3.40 -12.62 42.12
C LEU A 45 -3.25 -11.24 41.53
N GLN A 46 -3.43 -10.17 42.30
CA GLN A 46 -3.15 -8.80 41.87
C GLN A 46 -1.68 -8.64 41.49
N ARG A 47 -0.75 -9.17 42.27
CA ARG A 47 0.68 -9.17 41.93
C ARG A 47 1.00 -9.95 40.66
N ALA A 48 0.39 -11.12 40.48
CA ALA A 48 0.55 -11.92 39.28
C ALA A 48 -0.08 -11.27 38.03
N ALA A 49 -1.20 -10.56 38.21
CA ALA A 49 -1.90 -9.89 37.11
C ALA A 49 -1.22 -8.59 36.63
N ALA A 50 -0.51 -7.87 37.52
CA ALA A 50 0.07 -6.57 37.19
C ALA A 50 0.92 -6.54 35.92
N PRO A 51 1.91 -7.43 35.68
CA PRO A 51 2.70 -7.43 34.48
C PRO A 51 1.86 -7.79 33.22
N ILE A 52 0.84 -8.62 33.39
CA ILE A 52 -0.09 -8.99 32.31
C ILE A 52 -0.92 -7.76 31.89
N ILE A 53 -1.44 -7.02 32.88
CA ILE A 53 -2.23 -5.80 32.66
C ILE A 53 -1.43 -4.75 31.90
N GLU A 54 -0.19 -4.50 32.33
CA GLU A 54 0.70 -3.55 31.63
C GLU A 54 1.01 -4.00 30.20
N SER A 55 1.26 -5.29 29.99
CA SER A 55 1.48 -5.84 28.65
C SER A 55 0.25 -5.72 27.75
N VAL A 56 -0.97 -5.95 28.28
CA VAL A 56 -2.23 -5.76 27.54
C VAL A 56 -2.43 -4.30 27.17
N LYS A 57 -2.20 -3.37 28.11
CA LYS A 57 -2.30 -1.92 27.85
C LYS A 57 -1.31 -1.47 26.77
N GLY A 58 -0.07 -1.96 26.85
CA GLY A 58 0.96 -1.69 25.85
C GLY A 58 0.59 -2.22 24.46
N ALA A 59 0.08 -3.45 24.38
CA ALA A 59 -0.38 -4.04 23.12
C ALA A 59 -1.57 -3.27 22.52
N CYS A 60 -2.55 -2.89 23.34
CA CYS A 60 -3.69 -2.07 22.91
C CYS A 60 -3.26 -0.69 22.39
N THR A 61 -2.29 -0.05 23.05
CA THR A 61 -1.71 1.21 22.61
C THR A 61 -1.00 1.05 21.27
N SER A 62 -0.22 -0.01 21.09
CA SER A 62 0.49 -0.30 19.85
C SER A 62 -0.43 -0.64 18.68
N LEU A 63 -1.59 -1.25 18.94
CA LEU A 63 -2.58 -1.55 17.92
C LEU A 63 -3.28 -0.30 17.38
N GLN A 64 -3.51 0.73 18.20
CA GLN A 64 -4.08 2.05 17.87
C GLN A 64 -4.98 2.08 16.62
N GLY A 65 -5.93 1.18 16.55
CA GLY A 65 -6.86 1.12 15.44
C GLY A 65 -6.39 0.35 14.20
N ARG A 66 -5.24 -0.29 14.23
CA ARG A 66 -4.75 -1.14 13.12
C ARG A 66 -4.65 -2.60 13.57
N PRO A 67 -5.74 -3.38 13.52
CA PRO A 67 -5.67 -4.81 13.76
C PRO A 67 -4.94 -5.47 12.61
N GLY A 68 -3.65 -5.64 12.76
CA GLY A 68 -2.79 -6.30 11.77
C GLY A 68 -2.25 -7.63 12.28
N LEU A 69 -1.60 -8.35 11.37
CA LEU A 69 -0.69 -9.42 11.73
C LEU A 69 0.54 -8.77 12.34
N GLY A 70 0.80 -9.05 13.61
CA GLY A 70 2.00 -8.54 14.25
C GLY A 70 2.09 -8.94 15.71
N GLU A 71 3.23 -8.67 16.27
CA GLU A 71 3.55 -8.93 17.67
C GLU A 71 2.51 -8.34 18.63
N PRO A 72 2.01 -7.09 18.46
CA PRO A 72 1.02 -6.55 19.38
C PRO A 72 -0.29 -7.34 19.44
N THR A 73 -0.78 -7.85 18.30
CA THR A 73 -2.00 -8.69 18.26
C THR A 73 -1.77 -10.03 18.97
N TYR A 74 -0.64 -10.66 18.71
CA TYR A 74 -0.24 -11.90 19.36
C TYR A 74 -0.09 -11.71 20.87
N ILE A 75 0.63 -10.68 21.32
CA ILE A 75 0.82 -10.33 22.73
C ILE A 75 -0.53 -10.08 23.40
N LEU A 76 -1.44 -9.33 22.77
CA LEU A 76 -2.77 -9.08 23.31
C LEU A 76 -3.52 -10.39 23.56
N ILE A 77 -3.58 -11.29 22.59
CA ILE A 77 -4.28 -12.58 22.71
C ILE A 77 -3.68 -13.44 23.84
N GLN A 78 -2.35 -13.57 23.87
CA GLN A 78 -1.67 -14.41 24.89
C GLN A 78 -1.87 -13.86 26.30
N ASN A 79 -1.73 -12.55 26.48
CA ASN A 79 -1.90 -11.94 27.80
C ASN A 79 -3.35 -11.93 28.28
N LEU A 80 -4.33 -11.76 27.37
CA LEU A 80 -5.74 -11.92 27.72
C LEU A 80 -6.07 -13.34 28.15
N ARG A 81 -5.53 -14.35 27.48
CA ARG A 81 -5.66 -15.76 27.91
C ARG A 81 -5.04 -16.00 29.28
N ALA A 82 -3.84 -15.47 29.52
CA ALA A 82 -3.19 -15.57 30.83
C ALA A 82 -4.01 -14.89 31.94
N TYR A 83 -4.56 -13.70 31.67
CA TYR A 83 -5.43 -12.99 32.60
C TYR A 83 -6.71 -13.79 32.92
N LEU A 84 -7.37 -14.34 31.92
CA LEU A 84 -8.55 -15.20 32.10
C LEU A 84 -8.23 -16.48 32.87
N SER A 85 -7.05 -17.07 32.67
CA SER A 85 -6.60 -18.25 33.41
C SER A 85 -6.37 -17.92 34.90
N LEU A 86 -5.83 -16.75 35.22
CA LEU A 86 -5.74 -16.31 36.63
C LEU A 86 -7.12 -16.15 37.25
N ALA A 87 -8.10 -15.63 36.53
CA ALA A 87 -9.47 -15.50 36.98
C ALA A 87 -10.13 -16.87 37.25
N ASP A 88 -9.74 -17.92 36.52
CA ASP A 88 -10.32 -19.27 36.63
C ASP A 88 -9.82 -20.03 37.88
N VAL A 89 -8.66 -19.68 38.43
CA VAL A 89 -8.09 -20.34 39.64
C VAL A 89 -8.64 -19.76 40.94
N VAL A 90 -9.45 -18.70 40.90
CA VAL A 90 -10.03 -18.08 42.09
C VAL A 90 -11.10 -19.01 42.73
N PRO A 91 -11.06 -19.28 44.05
CA PRO A 91 -12.08 -20.10 44.73
C PRO A 91 -13.49 -19.51 44.57
N LYS A 92 -14.48 -20.38 44.40
CA LYS A 92 -15.90 -19.96 44.36
C LYS A 92 -16.46 -19.92 45.80
N PRO A 93 -17.37 -19.00 46.15
CA PRO A 93 -17.98 -17.99 45.25
C PRO A 93 -16.99 -16.94 44.82
N PHE A 94 -17.12 -16.53 43.58
CA PHE A 94 -16.22 -15.61 42.91
C PHE A 94 -16.18 -14.26 43.64
N PRO A 95 -15.02 -13.73 44.05
CA PRO A 95 -14.94 -12.46 44.79
C PRO A 95 -15.14 -11.22 43.90
N PHE A 96 -15.56 -11.42 42.64
CA PHE A 96 -15.82 -10.35 41.73
C PHE A 96 -17.27 -9.84 41.85
N PRO A 97 -17.49 -8.52 41.81
CA PRO A 97 -18.83 -7.98 41.64
C PRO A 97 -19.52 -8.59 40.40
N GLU A 98 -20.84 -8.73 40.45
CA GLU A 98 -21.63 -9.29 39.32
C GLU A 98 -21.33 -8.61 37.99
N ALA A 99 -21.16 -7.30 38.01
CA ALA A 99 -20.76 -6.52 36.81
C ALA A 99 -19.42 -6.96 36.26
N ALA A 100 -18.41 -7.28 37.07
CA ALA A 100 -17.10 -7.77 36.63
C ALA A 100 -17.17 -9.20 36.11
N GLN A 101 -18.05 -10.05 36.64
CA GLN A 101 -18.27 -11.40 36.12
C GLN A 101 -18.84 -11.36 34.70
N LYS A 102 -19.80 -10.45 34.44
CA LYS A 102 -20.34 -10.22 33.08
C LYS A 102 -19.25 -9.75 32.12
N GLN A 103 -18.45 -8.77 32.53
CA GLN A 103 -17.32 -8.27 31.71
C GLN A 103 -16.29 -9.35 31.42
N LEU A 104 -15.98 -10.25 32.36
CA LEU A 104 -15.09 -11.38 32.13
C LEU A 104 -15.65 -12.35 31.07
N ALA A 105 -16.95 -12.63 31.07
CA ALA A 105 -17.58 -13.45 30.05
C ALA A 105 -17.47 -12.79 28.66
N GLU A 106 -17.74 -11.49 28.58
CA GLU A 106 -17.60 -10.72 27.34
C GLU A 106 -16.15 -10.69 26.84
N VAL A 107 -15.14 -10.59 27.72
CA VAL A 107 -13.71 -10.65 27.34
C VAL A 107 -13.34 -12.05 26.82
N ARG A 108 -13.94 -13.14 27.34
CA ARG A 108 -13.72 -14.49 26.79
C ARG A 108 -14.18 -14.59 25.33
N ASP A 109 -15.36 -14.03 25.02
CA ASP A 109 -15.87 -13.99 23.67
C ASP A 109 -14.97 -13.11 22.77
N ASP A 110 -14.53 -11.97 23.28
CA ASP A 110 -13.62 -11.08 22.56
C ASP A 110 -12.27 -11.76 22.25
N VAL A 111 -11.70 -12.53 23.18
CA VAL A 111 -10.46 -13.31 22.96
C VAL A 111 -10.68 -14.36 21.85
N THR A 112 -11.81 -15.03 21.87
CA THR A 112 -12.16 -16.01 20.83
C THR A 112 -12.25 -15.36 19.46
N ARG A 113 -12.91 -14.20 19.38
CA ARG A 113 -13.03 -13.41 18.13
C ARG A 113 -11.68 -12.88 17.65
N LEU A 114 -10.83 -12.36 18.54
CA LEU A 114 -9.48 -11.90 18.22
C LEU A 114 -8.60 -13.05 17.70
N ASP A 115 -8.68 -14.22 18.31
CA ASP A 115 -7.93 -15.40 17.85
C ASP A 115 -8.38 -15.86 16.47
N ALA A 116 -9.69 -15.91 16.23
CA ALA A 116 -10.25 -16.24 14.93
C ALA A 116 -9.82 -15.22 13.85
N HIS A 117 -9.86 -13.91 14.16
CA HIS A 117 -9.37 -12.85 13.30
C HIS A 117 -7.88 -13.01 12.98
N PHE A 118 -7.04 -13.23 13.99
CA PHE A 118 -5.60 -13.41 13.82
C PHE A 118 -5.28 -14.63 12.95
N ARG A 119 -5.95 -15.77 13.17
CA ARG A 119 -5.82 -16.98 12.35
C ARG A 119 -6.23 -16.74 10.90
N ALA A 120 -7.35 -16.06 10.68
CA ALA A 120 -7.82 -15.74 9.32
C ALA A 120 -6.82 -14.84 8.58
N LEU A 121 -6.21 -13.87 9.27
CA LEU A 121 -5.14 -13.05 8.70
C LEU A 121 -3.89 -13.89 8.38
N LEU A 122 -3.48 -14.82 9.27
CA LEU A 122 -2.37 -15.74 9.01
C LEU A 122 -2.65 -16.61 7.79
N ASP A 123 -3.82 -17.24 7.72
CA ASP A 123 -4.22 -18.09 6.60
C ASP A 123 -4.25 -17.31 5.28
N SER A 124 -4.78 -16.08 5.31
CA SER A 124 -4.77 -15.20 4.15
C SER A 124 -3.35 -14.87 3.70
N LYS A 125 -2.46 -14.55 4.66
CA LYS A 125 -1.05 -14.26 4.38
C LYS A 125 -0.32 -15.49 3.84
N GLU A 126 -0.56 -16.65 4.43
CA GLU A 126 0.03 -17.91 3.98
C GLU A 126 -0.43 -18.28 2.56
N LYS A 127 -1.73 -18.13 2.27
CA LYS A 127 -2.26 -18.30 0.92
C LYS A 127 -1.59 -17.33 -0.07
N GLN A 128 -1.42 -16.06 0.31
CA GLN A 128 -0.75 -15.07 -0.53
C GLN A 128 0.71 -15.45 -0.82
N ILE A 129 1.45 -15.95 0.18
CA ILE A 129 2.84 -16.40 0.03
C ILE A 129 2.92 -17.67 -0.84
N ARG A 130 1.96 -18.59 -0.70
CA ARG A 130 1.88 -19.86 -1.44
C ARG A 130 1.30 -19.73 -2.83
N THR A 131 0.78 -18.57 -3.23
CA THR A 131 0.27 -18.36 -4.58
C THR A 131 1.41 -18.54 -5.58
N ALA A 132 1.25 -19.47 -6.50
CA ALA A 132 2.25 -19.81 -7.51
C ALA A 132 2.64 -18.60 -8.39
N ASP A 133 1.74 -17.64 -8.55
CA ASP A 133 1.94 -16.40 -9.29
C ASP A 133 1.78 -15.17 -8.36
N ARG A 134 2.65 -15.06 -7.35
CA ARG A 134 2.62 -13.98 -6.35
C ARG A 134 2.63 -12.58 -6.97
N ASP A 135 3.37 -12.43 -8.06
CA ASP A 135 3.61 -11.15 -8.72
C ASP A 135 2.67 -10.91 -9.91
N ASN A 136 1.70 -11.82 -10.12
CA ASN A 136 0.67 -11.74 -11.17
C ASN A 136 1.25 -11.73 -12.60
N LEU A 137 2.29 -12.52 -12.87
CA LEU A 137 2.91 -12.65 -14.20
C LEU A 137 1.94 -13.13 -15.28
N GLN A 138 0.92 -13.93 -14.89
CA GLN A 138 -0.10 -14.43 -15.83
C GLN A 138 -1.07 -13.32 -16.30
N ARG A 139 -1.21 -12.22 -15.53
CA ARG A 139 -2.19 -11.15 -15.82
C ARG A 139 -2.05 -10.58 -17.22
N TYR A 140 -0.81 -10.36 -17.67
CA TYR A 140 -0.50 -9.78 -18.97
C TYR A 140 0.23 -10.72 -19.92
N ALA A 141 0.46 -11.99 -19.54
CA ALA A 141 1.27 -12.94 -20.31
C ALA A 141 0.79 -13.10 -21.76
N GLU A 142 -0.52 -13.19 -21.99
CA GLU A 142 -1.07 -13.31 -23.34
C GLU A 142 -0.98 -11.99 -24.11
N ALA A 143 -1.31 -10.86 -23.46
CA ALA A 143 -1.21 -9.54 -24.06
C ALA A 143 0.25 -9.22 -24.44
N ASN A 144 1.22 -9.58 -23.57
CA ASN A 144 2.64 -9.40 -23.86
C ASN A 144 3.08 -10.18 -25.11
N ARG A 145 2.64 -11.44 -25.25
CA ARG A 145 2.95 -12.25 -26.44
C ARG A 145 2.36 -11.70 -27.74
N LYS A 146 1.21 -11.01 -27.65
CA LYS A 146 0.52 -10.41 -28.80
C LYS A 146 0.99 -8.99 -29.12
N THR A 147 1.79 -8.40 -28.26
CA THR A 147 2.27 -7.03 -28.45
C THR A 147 3.21 -6.99 -29.67
N ALA A 148 2.89 -6.15 -30.64
CA ALA A 148 3.70 -5.98 -31.85
C ALA A 148 5.10 -5.42 -31.48
N PRO A 149 6.13 -5.60 -32.32
CA PRO A 149 7.41 -4.92 -32.16
C PRO A 149 7.22 -3.39 -32.05
N PRO A 150 8.04 -2.67 -31.26
CA PRO A 150 7.93 -1.22 -31.14
C PRO A 150 8.23 -0.51 -32.48
N ASP A 151 7.47 0.54 -32.78
CA ASP A 151 7.72 1.41 -33.96
C ASP A 151 8.64 2.58 -33.55
N PRO A 152 9.81 2.74 -34.15
CA PRO A 152 10.70 3.87 -33.88
C PRO A 152 10.06 5.26 -34.09
N LYS A 153 9.01 5.34 -34.92
CA LYS A 153 8.28 6.59 -35.17
C LYS A 153 7.22 6.89 -34.12
N ASN A 154 6.81 5.88 -33.39
CA ASN A 154 5.83 5.98 -32.30
C ASN A 154 6.38 5.25 -31.06
N PRO A 155 7.26 5.90 -30.29
CA PRO A 155 8.00 5.25 -29.21
C PRO A 155 7.05 4.65 -28.16
N ARG A 156 7.27 3.36 -27.87
CA ARG A 156 6.51 2.66 -26.85
C ARG A 156 6.84 3.20 -25.47
N VAL A 157 5.79 3.49 -24.70
CA VAL A 157 5.91 3.81 -23.27
C VAL A 157 5.03 2.86 -22.46
N VAL A 158 5.61 2.20 -21.47
CA VAL A 158 4.87 1.33 -20.55
C VAL A 158 4.48 2.14 -19.32
N PHE A 159 3.23 2.01 -18.88
CA PHE A 159 2.73 2.52 -17.61
C PHE A 159 2.65 1.36 -16.62
N LEU A 160 3.61 1.28 -15.73
CA LEU A 160 3.69 0.29 -14.66
C LEU A 160 3.10 0.87 -13.38
N GLY A 161 2.18 0.15 -12.74
CA GLY A 161 1.55 0.65 -11.52
C GLY A 161 0.53 -0.29 -10.89
N ASP A 162 -0.26 0.28 -10.01
CA ASP A 162 -1.35 -0.37 -9.28
C ASP A 162 -2.74 -0.08 -9.90
N SER A 163 -3.80 -0.03 -9.07
CA SER A 163 -5.18 0.24 -9.52
C SER A 163 -5.33 1.60 -10.20
N ILE A 164 -4.57 2.61 -9.79
CA ILE A 164 -4.62 3.94 -10.40
C ILE A 164 -4.16 3.87 -11.86
N THR A 165 -3.17 3.05 -12.16
CA THR A 165 -2.73 2.78 -13.52
C THR A 165 -3.67 1.81 -14.24
N ASP A 166 -4.11 0.72 -13.58
CA ASP A 166 -4.99 -0.32 -14.14
C ASP A 166 -6.29 0.29 -14.72
N PHE A 167 -6.90 1.21 -13.98
CA PHE A 167 -8.16 1.86 -14.37
C PHE A 167 -7.99 2.95 -15.43
N TRP A 168 -6.77 3.37 -15.72
CA TRP A 168 -6.53 4.44 -16.69
C TRP A 168 -6.62 3.92 -18.13
N ARG A 169 -7.64 4.32 -18.82
CA ARG A 169 -7.87 3.97 -20.24
C ARG A 169 -6.96 4.79 -21.16
N LEU A 170 -5.67 4.47 -21.20
CA LEU A 170 -4.64 5.27 -21.87
C LEU A 170 -5.00 5.66 -23.31
N ASN A 171 -5.65 4.79 -24.07
CA ASN A 171 -6.07 5.04 -25.45
C ASN A 171 -7.11 6.18 -25.57
N GLU A 172 -7.91 6.43 -24.54
CA GLU A 172 -8.89 7.52 -24.53
C GLU A 172 -8.23 8.89 -24.26
N TYR A 173 -7.13 8.90 -23.50
CA TYR A 173 -6.42 10.11 -23.10
C TYR A 173 -5.21 10.41 -23.99
N PHE A 174 -4.66 9.42 -24.66
CA PHE A 174 -3.48 9.50 -25.52
C PHE A 174 -3.72 8.77 -26.84
N PRO A 175 -4.64 9.28 -27.68
CA PRO A 175 -4.91 8.66 -28.98
C PRO A 175 -3.64 8.61 -29.82
N ASP A 176 -3.51 7.56 -30.63
CA ASP A 176 -2.42 7.34 -31.60
C ASP A 176 -1.02 7.17 -30.97
N ARG A 177 -0.92 6.94 -29.64
CA ARG A 177 0.32 6.65 -28.93
C ARG A 177 0.46 5.15 -28.63
N ASP A 178 1.68 4.63 -28.78
CA ASP A 178 2.00 3.26 -28.32
C ASP A 178 2.25 3.25 -26.80
N PHE A 179 1.19 3.56 -26.04
CA PHE A 179 1.21 3.56 -24.58
C PHE A 179 0.56 2.30 -24.05
N VAL A 180 1.33 1.51 -23.31
CA VAL A 180 0.95 0.16 -22.87
C VAL A 180 0.66 0.19 -21.37
N ASN A 181 -0.60 -0.08 -20.99
CA ASN A 181 -1.00 -0.18 -19.60
C ASN A 181 -0.54 -1.53 -18.99
N ARG A 182 0.20 -1.46 -17.90
CA ARG A 182 0.64 -2.58 -17.07
C ARG A 182 0.36 -2.29 -15.59
N GLY A 183 -0.79 -1.69 -15.31
CA GLY A 183 -1.34 -1.54 -13.97
C GLY A 183 -1.96 -2.84 -13.48
N ILE A 184 -1.79 -3.17 -12.20
CA ILE A 184 -2.50 -4.28 -11.55
C ILE A 184 -3.01 -3.80 -10.20
N SER A 185 -4.34 -3.80 -10.05
CA SER A 185 -5.02 -3.32 -8.87
C SER A 185 -4.50 -4.00 -7.58
N GLY A 186 -4.25 -3.18 -6.55
CA GLY A 186 -3.80 -3.64 -5.24
C GLY A 186 -2.32 -3.99 -5.14
N GLN A 187 -1.53 -3.92 -6.21
CA GLN A 187 -0.11 -4.27 -6.15
C GLN A 187 0.72 -3.27 -5.33
N ILE A 188 1.75 -3.81 -4.68
CA ILE A 188 2.79 -3.10 -3.96
C ILE A 188 4.09 -3.09 -4.77
N THR A 189 5.02 -2.25 -4.39
CA THR A 189 6.30 -2.06 -5.12
C THR A 189 7.10 -3.35 -5.29
N SER A 190 7.13 -4.24 -4.29
CA SER A 190 7.86 -5.52 -4.39
C SER A 190 7.25 -6.48 -5.41
N GLN A 191 5.92 -6.47 -5.59
CA GLN A 191 5.24 -7.27 -6.62
C GLN A 191 5.48 -6.69 -8.01
N MET A 192 5.51 -5.37 -8.14
CA MET A 192 5.88 -4.70 -9.40
C MET A 192 7.31 -5.05 -9.81
N LEU A 193 8.27 -5.05 -8.87
CA LEU A 193 9.64 -5.49 -9.10
C LEU A 193 9.70 -6.90 -9.67
N GLY A 194 8.90 -7.84 -9.15
CA GLY A 194 8.86 -9.24 -9.61
C GLY A 194 8.40 -9.43 -11.05
N ARG A 195 7.68 -8.45 -11.64
CA ARG A 195 7.16 -8.52 -13.01
C ARG A 195 7.78 -7.51 -14.00
N VAL A 196 8.74 -6.70 -13.56
CA VAL A 196 9.41 -5.70 -14.44
C VAL A 196 9.97 -6.35 -15.71
N LYS A 197 10.56 -7.56 -15.62
CA LYS A 197 11.10 -8.25 -16.80
C LYS A 197 10.01 -8.51 -17.83
N ALA A 198 8.95 -9.22 -17.44
CA ALA A 198 7.91 -9.68 -18.36
C ALA A 198 7.02 -8.55 -18.89
N ASP A 199 6.68 -7.58 -18.03
CA ASP A 199 5.68 -6.55 -18.31
C ASP A 199 6.27 -5.23 -18.79
N VAL A 200 7.59 -5.05 -18.69
CA VAL A 200 8.27 -3.83 -19.15
C VAL A 200 9.42 -4.18 -20.09
N ILE A 201 10.45 -4.88 -19.62
CA ILE A 201 11.71 -5.06 -20.36
C ILE A 201 11.46 -5.82 -21.67
N ASP A 202 10.71 -6.91 -21.63
CA ASP A 202 10.44 -7.77 -22.80
C ASP A 202 9.51 -7.11 -23.84
N LEU A 203 8.90 -5.97 -23.48
CA LEU A 203 8.14 -5.15 -24.42
C LEU A 203 8.99 -4.13 -25.18
N HIS A 204 10.28 -4.03 -24.82
CA HIS A 204 11.26 -3.13 -25.43
C HIS A 204 10.79 -1.66 -25.53
N PRO A 205 10.31 -1.04 -24.42
CA PRO A 205 9.86 0.34 -24.46
C PRO A 205 11.04 1.32 -24.51
N GLU A 206 10.80 2.51 -25.06
CA GLU A 206 11.72 3.64 -24.96
C GLU A 206 11.76 4.21 -23.53
N ALA A 207 10.59 4.23 -22.88
CA ALA A 207 10.45 4.72 -21.51
C ALA A 207 9.38 3.95 -20.72
N VAL A 208 9.47 4.05 -19.39
CA VAL A 208 8.43 3.55 -18.47
C VAL A 208 8.02 4.65 -17.50
N VAL A 209 6.71 4.80 -17.29
CA VAL A 209 6.11 5.61 -16.23
C VAL A 209 5.74 4.69 -15.07
N ILE A 210 6.22 4.99 -13.87
CA ILE A 210 5.99 4.16 -12.69
C ILE A 210 5.23 4.97 -11.64
N LEU A 211 4.02 4.53 -11.32
CA LEU A 211 3.20 5.06 -10.23
C LEU A 211 2.92 3.95 -9.22
N ALA A 212 3.54 4.04 -8.04
CA ALA A 212 3.49 2.98 -7.03
C ALA A 212 3.61 3.56 -5.61
N GLY A 213 3.38 2.73 -4.59
CA GLY A 213 3.62 3.07 -3.19
C GLY A 213 2.35 3.31 -2.37
N THR A 214 1.23 3.69 -2.97
CA THR A 214 -0.02 3.94 -2.21
C THR A 214 -0.52 2.69 -1.47
N ASN A 215 -0.37 1.50 -2.08
CA ASN A 215 -0.75 0.24 -1.44
C ASN A 215 0.28 -0.26 -0.42
N ASP A 216 1.55 0.09 -0.61
CA ASP A 216 2.61 -0.16 0.37
C ASP A 216 2.31 0.61 1.66
N LEU A 217 2.01 1.91 1.54
CA LEU A 217 1.63 2.77 2.67
C LEU A 217 0.38 2.23 3.39
N ALA A 218 -0.65 1.84 2.63
CA ALA A 218 -1.87 1.28 3.20
C ALA A 218 -1.65 -0.01 3.99
N ARG A 219 -0.61 -0.76 3.66
CA ARG A 219 -0.23 -2.01 4.35
C ARG A 219 0.82 -1.78 5.44
N GLY A 220 1.19 -0.53 5.72
CA GLY A 220 2.19 -0.19 6.73
C GLY A 220 3.60 -0.65 6.38
N ILE A 221 3.91 -0.83 5.10
CA ILE A 221 5.26 -1.17 4.64
C ILE A 221 6.18 0.03 4.93
N PRO A 222 7.33 -0.17 5.58
CA PRO A 222 8.26 0.92 5.89
C PRO A 222 8.74 1.65 4.62
N LEU A 223 8.91 2.97 4.69
CA LEU A 223 9.40 3.77 3.57
C LEU A 223 10.72 3.23 3.01
N THR A 224 11.65 2.81 3.87
CA THR A 224 12.94 2.24 3.46
C THR A 224 12.81 0.99 2.59
N ALA A 225 11.76 0.18 2.80
CA ALA A 225 11.49 -0.99 1.95
C ALA A 225 10.90 -0.57 0.60
N ILE A 226 10.03 0.44 0.58
CA ILE A 226 9.48 1.02 -0.65
C ILE A 226 10.61 1.66 -1.48
N GLU A 227 11.44 2.46 -0.84
CA GLU A 227 12.62 3.10 -1.44
C GLU A 227 13.58 2.07 -2.05
N ASN A 228 13.89 0.99 -1.31
CA ASN A 228 14.73 -0.10 -1.82
C ASN A 228 14.13 -0.75 -3.07
N ASN A 229 12.82 -0.98 -3.12
CA ASN A 229 12.16 -1.53 -4.29
C ASN A 229 12.27 -0.59 -5.51
N TYR A 230 12.12 0.72 -5.30
CA TYR A 230 12.32 1.73 -6.34
C TYR A 230 13.76 1.75 -6.86
N LEU A 231 14.76 1.67 -5.97
CA LEU A 231 16.18 1.56 -6.33
C LEU A 231 16.43 0.33 -7.21
N MET A 232 15.93 -0.83 -6.81
CA MET A 232 16.09 -2.08 -7.56
C MET A 232 15.42 -2.02 -8.93
N ILE A 233 14.21 -1.47 -9.02
CA ILE A 233 13.51 -1.28 -10.30
C ILE A 233 14.31 -0.34 -11.20
N ALA A 234 14.79 0.78 -10.66
CA ALA A 234 15.58 1.76 -11.41
C ALA A 234 16.90 1.17 -11.94
N ASP A 235 17.64 0.45 -11.12
CA ASP A 235 18.89 -0.18 -11.50
C ASP A 235 18.67 -1.24 -12.60
N LEU A 236 17.61 -2.05 -12.46
CA LEU A 236 17.23 -3.05 -13.46
C LEU A 236 16.89 -2.40 -14.81
N LEU A 237 16.02 -1.38 -14.80
CA LEU A 237 15.62 -0.68 -16.03
C LEU A 237 16.79 0.05 -16.70
N SER A 238 17.69 0.64 -15.90
CA SER A 238 18.90 1.30 -16.38
C SER A 238 19.85 0.33 -17.07
N ALA A 239 20.00 -0.89 -16.54
CA ALA A 239 20.81 -1.96 -17.16
C ALA A 239 20.32 -2.32 -18.56
N TYR A 240 19.01 -2.18 -18.82
CA TYR A 240 18.38 -2.38 -20.12
C TYR A 240 18.23 -1.08 -20.95
N LYS A 241 18.80 0.04 -20.47
CA LYS A 241 18.77 1.36 -21.13
C LYS A 241 17.36 1.91 -21.37
N ILE A 242 16.40 1.52 -20.54
CA ILE A 242 15.04 2.03 -20.58
C ILE A 242 15.00 3.33 -19.77
N LYS A 243 14.48 4.39 -20.35
CA LYS A 243 14.32 5.69 -19.67
C LYS A 243 13.21 5.60 -18.63
N VAL A 244 13.46 6.12 -17.41
CA VAL A 244 12.54 5.98 -16.29
C VAL A 244 11.91 7.30 -15.91
N ILE A 245 10.60 7.31 -15.74
CA ILE A 245 9.79 8.41 -15.25
C ILE A 245 9.11 7.92 -13.96
N PHE A 246 9.49 8.46 -12.82
CA PHE A 246 8.84 8.16 -11.55
C PHE A 246 7.78 9.19 -11.24
N ALA A 247 6.54 8.73 -11.08
CA ALA A 247 5.42 9.58 -10.73
C ALA A 247 5.25 9.68 -9.21
N SER A 248 4.90 10.87 -8.73
CA SER A 248 4.51 11.07 -7.33
C SER A 248 3.30 10.24 -6.98
N VAL A 249 3.26 9.68 -5.77
CA VAL A 249 2.06 9.10 -5.16
C VAL A 249 1.02 10.20 -5.02
N LEU A 250 -0.23 9.91 -5.40
CA LEU A 250 -1.33 10.87 -5.32
C LEU A 250 -1.69 11.18 -3.87
N PRO A 251 -2.24 12.37 -3.58
CA PRO A 251 -2.90 12.62 -2.30
C PRO A 251 -4.12 11.70 -2.15
N VAL A 252 -4.59 11.55 -0.92
CA VAL A 252 -5.84 10.84 -0.61
C VAL A 252 -6.75 11.75 0.20
N SER A 253 -8.06 11.45 0.25
CA SER A 253 -9.01 12.21 1.05
C SER A 253 -10.06 11.34 1.71
N ASP A 254 -10.75 11.89 2.70
CA ASP A 254 -11.87 11.27 3.41
C ASP A 254 -13.21 11.97 3.08
N TYR A 255 -13.25 12.76 2.02
CA TYR A 255 -14.42 13.59 1.69
C TYR A 255 -15.69 12.78 1.37
N HIS A 256 -15.51 11.52 1.00
CA HIS A 256 -16.60 10.60 0.65
C HIS A 256 -16.90 9.54 1.74
N LYS A 257 -16.26 9.63 2.92
CA LYS A 257 -16.38 8.64 4.01
C LYS A 257 -17.82 8.50 4.56
N ASP A 258 -18.62 9.56 4.46
CA ASP A 258 -20.02 9.52 4.89
C ASP A 258 -20.90 8.68 3.95
N GLN A 259 -20.49 8.51 2.70
CA GLN A 259 -21.15 7.63 1.73
C GLN A 259 -20.75 6.17 1.96
N ASN A 260 -19.49 5.93 2.32
CA ASN A 260 -18.96 4.60 2.64
C ASN A 260 -17.79 4.74 3.63
N PRO A 261 -17.86 4.14 4.84
CA PRO A 261 -16.77 4.18 5.81
C PRO A 261 -15.43 3.64 5.28
N ALA A 262 -15.45 2.79 4.23
CA ALA A 262 -14.24 2.32 3.57
C ALA A 262 -13.48 3.43 2.82
N TYR A 263 -14.10 4.58 2.60
CA TYR A 263 -13.49 5.75 1.95
C TYR A 263 -12.77 6.69 2.95
N GLU A 264 -12.52 6.25 4.18
CA GLU A 264 -11.61 6.90 5.12
C GLU A 264 -10.15 6.55 4.76
N MET A 265 -9.65 7.15 3.67
CA MET A 265 -8.37 6.77 3.05
C MET A 265 -7.16 7.24 3.82
N THR A 266 -7.26 8.39 4.54
CA THR A 266 -6.11 8.96 5.26
C THR A 266 -5.67 8.15 6.47
N LYS A 267 -6.54 7.29 6.97
CA LYS A 267 -6.24 6.38 8.08
C LYS A 267 -5.15 5.37 7.72
N ASP A 268 -5.28 4.76 6.55
CA ASP A 268 -4.33 3.75 6.09
C ASP A 268 -3.20 4.34 5.24
N ARG A 269 -3.38 5.57 4.75
CA ARG A 269 -2.42 6.32 3.94
C ARG A 269 -2.20 7.71 4.53
N PRO A 270 -1.52 7.84 5.68
CA PRO A 270 -1.31 9.14 6.32
C PRO A 270 -0.59 10.09 5.37
N PRO A 271 -1.10 11.32 5.14
CA PRO A 271 -0.54 12.26 4.18
C PRO A 271 0.93 12.59 4.40
N MET A 272 1.38 12.56 5.65
CA MET A 272 2.80 12.76 5.98
C MET A 272 3.73 11.72 5.33
N PHE A 273 3.30 10.46 5.23
CA PHE A 273 4.10 9.42 4.59
C PHE A 273 4.05 9.52 3.06
N ILE A 274 2.91 9.96 2.49
CA ILE A 274 2.81 10.27 1.05
C ILE A 274 3.79 11.40 0.72
N SER A 275 3.79 12.48 1.50
CA SER A 275 4.71 13.62 1.30
C SER A 275 6.16 13.21 1.44
N ALA A 276 6.51 12.41 2.47
CA ALA A 276 7.87 11.94 2.68
C ALA A 276 8.36 11.05 1.51
N LEU A 277 7.52 10.14 1.01
CA LEU A 277 7.85 9.30 -0.14
C LEU A 277 8.03 10.15 -1.42
N ASN A 278 7.16 11.12 -1.65
CA ASN A 278 7.25 12.01 -2.81
C ASN A 278 8.49 12.91 -2.76
N GLU A 279 8.85 13.42 -1.60
CA GLU A 279 10.09 14.18 -1.40
C GLU A 279 11.33 13.32 -1.67
N TRP A 280 11.33 12.08 -1.19
CA TRP A 280 12.40 11.13 -1.47
C TRP A 280 12.51 10.83 -2.96
N LEU A 281 11.37 10.56 -3.65
CA LEU A 281 11.34 10.30 -5.09
C LEU A 281 11.87 11.45 -5.92
N ASP A 282 11.50 12.69 -5.59
CA ASP A 282 12.00 13.89 -6.29
C ASP A 282 13.52 14.02 -6.16
N LYS A 283 14.05 13.89 -4.94
CA LYS A 283 15.50 13.89 -4.67
C LYS A 283 16.22 12.75 -5.38
N PHE A 284 15.64 11.56 -5.36
CA PHE A 284 16.18 10.38 -6.03
C PHE A 284 16.27 10.59 -7.54
N CYS A 285 15.20 11.10 -8.15
CA CYS A 285 15.19 11.44 -9.58
C CYS A 285 16.25 12.47 -9.94
N ALA A 286 16.36 13.54 -9.15
CA ALA A 286 17.37 14.59 -9.36
C ALA A 286 18.80 14.05 -9.27
N GLN A 287 19.09 13.19 -8.29
CA GLN A 287 20.41 12.59 -8.09
C GLN A 287 20.82 11.62 -9.19
N ARG A 288 19.87 10.84 -9.71
CA ARG A 288 20.11 9.78 -10.70
C ARG A 288 19.83 10.18 -12.14
N GLY A 289 19.34 11.42 -12.38
CA GLY A 289 19.00 11.91 -13.70
C GLY A 289 17.74 11.29 -14.29
N TYR A 290 16.82 10.80 -13.46
CA TYR A 290 15.50 10.33 -13.86
C TYR A 290 14.51 11.49 -13.98
N THR A 291 13.42 11.28 -14.69
CA THR A 291 12.35 12.27 -14.74
C THR A 291 11.39 12.06 -13.57
N TYR A 292 11.19 13.10 -12.75
CA TYR A 292 10.13 13.14 -11.75
C TYR A 292 8.86 13.71 -12.35
N LEU A 293 7.75 12.96 -12.26
CA LEU A 293 6.44 13.35 -12.76
C LEU A 293 5.54 13.69 -11.58
N ASN A 294 5.33 14.97 -11.35
CA ASN A 294 4.58 15.45 -10.20
C ASN A 294 3.06 15.53 -10.50
N TYR A 295 2.36 14.42 -10.29
CA TYR A 295 0.90 14.42 -10.29
C TYR A 295 0.31 15.05 -9.03
N TYR A 296 1.01 14.89 -7.89
CA TYR A 296 0.52 15.31 -6.58
C TYR A 296 0.07 16.76 -6.57
N SER A 297 0.89 17.66 -7.10
CA SER A 297 0.63 19.10 -7.07
C SER A 297 -0.63 19.52 -7.84
N ALA A 298 -1.01 18.79 -8.87
CA ALA A 298 -2.22 19.07 -9.65
C ALA A 298 -3.50 18.48 -9.02
N MET A 299 -3.33 17.49 -8.12
CA MET A 299 -4.44 16.72 -7.56
C MET A 299 -4.76 17.13 -6.11
N VAL A 300 -3.82 17.80 -5.43
CA VAL A 300 -3.96 18.18 -4.01
C VAL A 300 -4.75 19.50 -3.88
N ASP A 301 -5.56 19.60 -2.81
CA ASP A 301 -6.22 20.84 -2.40
C ASP A 301 -5.40 21.61 -1.35
N SER A 302 -5.91 22.74 -0.88
CA SER A 302 -5.27 23.59 0.14
C SER A 302 -5.18 22.92 1.52
N ALA A 303 -5.93 21.86 1.77
CA ALA A 303 -5.89 21.07 3.00
C ALA A 303 -4.91 19.87 2.91
N GLY A 304 -4.17 19.73 1.78
CA GLY A 304 -3.26 18.62 1.55
C GLY A 304 -3.98 17.30 1.25
N ARG A 305 -5.21 17.36 0.73
CA ARG A 305 -6.07 16.21 0.42
C ARG A 305 -6.32 16.11 -1.08
N LEU A 306 -6.67 14.90 -1.55
CA LEU A 306 -7.16 14.72 -2.91
C LEU A 306 -8.44 15.55 -3.10
N GLN A 307 -8.45 16.41 -4.12
CA GLN A 307 -9.62 17.23 -4.43
C GLN A 307 -10.87 16.35 -4.59
N ALA A 308 -11.97 16.74 -3.93
CA ALA A 308 -13.17 15.92 -3.83
C ALA A 308 -13.79 15.56 -5.20
N ASP A 309 -13.69 16.44 -6.17
CA ASP A 309 -14.27 16.27 -7.51
C ASP A 309 -13.38 15.50 -8.49
N LEU A 310 -12.17 15.15 -8.09
CA LEU A 310 -11.23 14.36 -8.89
C LEU A 310 -11.24 12.86 -8.57
N SER A 311 -12.01 12.46 -7.54
CA SER A 311 -12.13 11.06 -7.09
C SER A 311 -13.49 10.84 -6.45
N ASP A 312 -14.06 9.66 -6.64
CA ASP A 312 -15.36 9.29 -6.08
C ASP A 312 -15.23 8.49 -4.77
N ASP A 313 -14.03 8.02 -4.43
CA ASP A 313 -13.75 7.24 -3.23
C ASP A 313 -12.60 7.81 -2.37
N GLY A 314 -12.01 8.94 -2.80
CA GLY A 314 -10.90 9.58 -2.10
C GLY A 314 -9.52 8.98 -2.38
N LEU A 315 -9.40 8.02 -3.31
CA LEU A 315 -8.16 7.35 -3.70
C LEU A 315 -7.96 7.31 -5.21
N HIS A 316 -8.94 6.76 -5.94
CA HIS A 316 -8.84 6.51 -7.37
C HIS A 316 -9.31 7.73 -8.16
N PRO A 317 -8.51 8.24 -9.11
CA PRO A 317 -8.96 9.31 -10.01
C PRO A 317 -10.20 8.86 -10.80
N ASN A 318 -11.22 9.70 -10.80
CA ASN A 318 -12.34 9.56 -11.71
C ASN A 318 -11.95 10.13 -13.12
N PRO A 319 -12.83 10.10 -14.13
CA PRO A 319 -12.50 10.63 -15.46
C PRO A 319 -12.00 12.07 -15.47
N LYS A 320 -12.45 12.91 -14.50
CA LYS A 320 -11.95 14.28 -14.36
C LYS A 320 -10.53 14.29 -13.80
N GLY A 321 -10.23 13.46 -12.81
CA GLY A 321 -8.90 13.29 -12.24
C GLY A 321 -7.88 12.84 -13.29
N TYR A 322 -8.21 11.83 -14.10
CA TYR A 322 -7.31 11.42 -15.19
C TYR A 322 -7.10 12.50 -16.25
N ARG A 323 -8.11 13.35 -16.54
CA ARG A 323 -7.91 14.51 -17.43
C ARG A 323 -6.95 15.55 -16.86
N VAL A 324 -6.86 15.68 -15.55
CA VAL A 324 -5.86 16.53 -14.88
C VAL A 324 -4.46 15.91 -14.97
N MET A 325 -4.34 14.59 -14.82
CA MET A 325 -3.06 13.87 -14.85
C MET A 325 -2.46 13.77 -16.25
N ALA A 326 -3.29 13.60 -17.30
CA ALA A 326 -2.85 13.27 -18.64
C ALA A 326 -1.89 14.29 -19.28
N PRO A 327 -2.10 15.62 -19.20
CA PRO A 327 -1.15 16.59 -19.75
C PRO A 327 0.23 16.52 -19.13
N ALA A 328 0.30 16.36 -17.79
CA ALA A 328 1.57 16.25 -17.07
C ALA A 328 2.33 14.96 -17.47
N ALA A 329 1.61 13.85 -17.63
CA ALA A 329 2.20 12.60 -18.13
C ALA A 329 2.79 12.79 -19.53
N LEU A 330 2.02 13.38 -20.45
CA LEU A 330 2.45 13.59 -21.82
C LEU A 330 3.69 14.49 -21.90
N GLU A 331 3.72 15.58 -21.15
CA GLU A 331 4.87 16.49 -21.08
C GLU A 331 6.13 15.77 -20.56
N ALA A 332 6.01 15.04 -19.45
CA ALA A 332 7.11 14.28 -18.88
C ALA A 332 7.65 13.22 -19.86
N ILE A 333 6.76 12.50 -20.54
CA ILE A 333 7.13 11.50 -21.53
C ILE A 333 7.85 12.18 -22.72
N GLN A 334 7.30 13.23 -23.29
CA GLN A 334 7.90 13.95 -24.41
C GLN A 334 9.29 14.48 -24.08
N LYS A 335 9.46 15.04 -22.88
CA LYS A 335 10.76 15.52 -22.39
C LYS A 335 11.77 14.36 -22.26
N THR A 336 11.31 13.20 -21.79
CA THR A 336 12.16 12.04 -21.53
C THR A 336 12.58 11.32 -22.80
N VAL A 337 11.66 11.15 -23.79
CA VAL A 337 11.95 10.44 -25.05
C VAL A 337 12.57 11.34 -26.12
N ALA A 338 12.55 12.65 -25.95
CA ALA A 338 13.18 13.57 -26.90
C ALA A 338 14.66 13.20 -27.10
N PRO A 339 15.18 13.29 -28.34
CA PRO A 339 16.61 13.09 -28.56
C PRO A 339 17.42 14.11 -27.76
N PRO A 340 18.62 13.73 -27.26
CA PRO A 340 19.45 14.66 -26.49
C PRO A 340 19.73 15.92 -27.33
N LYS A 341 19.54 17.10 -26.73
CA LYS A 341 19.87 18.36 -27.38
C LYS A 341 21.31 18.29 -27.88
N PRO A 342 21.61 18.64 -29.16
CA PRO A 342 22.97 18.67 -29.62
C PRO A 342 23.83 19.49 -28.63
N ALA A 343 24.98 18.93 -28.27
CA ALA A 343 25.90 19.66 -27.42
C ALA A 343 26.25 20.97 -28.07
N ALA A 344 26.15 22.08 -27.32
CA ALA A 344 26.57 23.38 -27.84
C ALA A 344 28.03 23.25 -28.36
N PRO A 345 28.34 23.79 -29.54
CA PRO A 345 29.69 23.69 -30.11
C PRO A 345 30.70 24.21 -29.06
N ALA A 346 31.72 23.40 -28.81
CA ALA A 346 32.77 23.74 -27.86
C ALA A 346 33.38 25.08 -28.28
N LYS A 347 33.41 26.05 -27.35
CA LYS A 347 34.06 27.32 -27.59
C LYS A 347 35.50 27.07 -28.06
N PRO A 348 35.95 27.69 -29.18
CA PRO A 348 37.30 27.46 -29.65
C PRO A 348 38.31 27.80 -28.57
N VAL A 349 39.14 26.83 -28.21
CA VAL A 349 40.26 27.03 -27.27
C VAL A 349 41.24 28.03 -27.92
N LYS A 350 41.32 29.24 -27.41
CA LYS A 350 42.36 30.19 -27.80
C LYS A 350 43.73 29.56 -27.53
N ARG A 351 44.40 29.11 -28.60
CA ARG A 351 45.83 28.76 -28.49
C ARG A 351 46.61 30.00 -28.05
N LYS A 352 47.21 29.97 -26.87
CA LYS A 352 48.22 30.92 -26.50
C LYS A 352 49.40 30.76 -27.45
N SER A 353 49.67 31.80 -28.22
CA SER A 353 50.93 31.89 -28.99
C SER A 353 52.10 32.00 -28.02
N THR A 354 52.90 30.99 -27.92
CA THR A 354 54.22 31.05 -27.32
C THR A 354 55.11 31.82 -28.27
N SER A 355 55.32 33.11 -28.03
CA SER A 355 56.42 33.84 -28.67
C SER A 355 57.72 33.26 -28.12
N ASN A 356 58.45 32.61 -29.02
CA ASN A 356 59.86 32.28 -28.81
C ASN A 356 60.66 33.57 -28.92
N GLU A 357 61.10 34.18 -27.87
CA GLU A 357 62.23 35.09 -27.84
C GLU A 357 63.51 34.25 -27.71
N ARG A 358 64.26 34.20 -28.84
CA ARG A 358 65.69 33.87 -28.82
C ARG A 358 66.48 35.14 -28.44
N LEU A 359 67.31 35.04 -27.44
CA LEU A 359 68.63 35.61 -27.35
C LEU A 359 69.52 34.68 -26.54
#